data_cb03159b4f3b13f9dd2f5448f530a373
#
_entry.id   cb03159b4f3b13f9dd2f5448f530a373
#
_cell.length_a   1.000
_cell.length_b   1.000
_cell.length_c   1.000
_cell.angle_alpha   90.00
_cell.angle_beta   90.00
_cell.angle_gamma   90.00
#
_symmetry.space_group_name_H-M   'P 1'
#
loop_
_entity.id
_entity.type
_entity.pdbx_description
1 polymer ?
#
loop_
_entity_poly.entity_id
_entity_poly.type
_entity_poly.pdbx_seq_one_letter_code
_entity_poly.pdbx_strand_id
1 'polypeptide(L)'
;MTYEIRKARREDGDELLELWHGFTDHLSEYDDRYHHKESADERWLQYFESQLLDAKYGAVFVAEEEASGDLVGVLEARIMGNHPIFRLQNHGYINGHFVDDDHRGEGIGSALLEAVHDWFEDAGKDVDFYRVDVIDGDDDSATFYEANGFDAVEHVYERSMESER
;
A
#
# COMPACT_ATOMS: atom_id res chain seq x y z
N MET A 1 13.96 -10.96 15.86
CA MET A 1 13.53 -9.57 16.01
C MET A 1 12.02 -9.52 16.04
N THR A 2 11.44 -8.72 16.94
CA THR A 2 10.01 -8.72 17.17
C THR A 2 9.37 -7.43 16.69
N TYR A 3 8.23 -7.55 16.04
CA TYR A 3 7.48 -6.43 15.49
C TYR A 3 6.06 -6.46 16.00
N GLU A 4 5.48 -5.28 16.14
CA GLU A 4 4.06 -5.14 16.38
C GLU A 4 3.39 -4.61 15.12
N ILE A 5 2.37 -5.31 14.63
CA ILE A 5 1.54 -4.82 13.52
C ILE A 5 0.33 -4.16 14.13
N ARG A 6 0.13 -2.89 13.82
CA ARG A 6 -0.96 -2.11 14.40
C ARG A 6 -1.45 -1.07 13.41
N LYS A 7 -2.61 -0.48 13.68
CA LYS A 7 -3.07 0.66 12.89
C LYS A 7 -2.22 1.88 13.19
N ALA A 8 -2.03 2.71 12.18
CA ALA A 8 -1.31 3.96 12.33
C ALA A 8 -2.09 4.93 13.22
N ARG A 9 -1.34 5.77 13.92
CA ARG A 9 -1.89 6.84 14.77
C ARG A 9 -1.49 8.19 14.20
N ARG A 10 -2.15 9.24 14.65
CA ARG A 10 -1.86 10.59 14.17
C ARG A 10 -0.38 10.96 14.34
N GLU A 11 0.20 10.59 15.47
CA GLU A 11 1.60 10.91 15.74
C GLU A 11 2.60 10.14 14.88
N ASP A 12 2.15 9.15 14.13
CA ASP A 12 3.01 8.41 13.21
C ASP A 12 3.28 9.14 11.90
N GLY A 13 2.59 10.26 11.66
CA GLY A 13 2.56 10.91 10.34
C GLY A 13 3.91 11.16 9.73
N ASP A 14 4.84 11.74 10.48
CA ASP A 14 6.16 12.09 9.95
C ASP A 14 6.97 10.85 9.57
N GLU A 15 6.94 9.81 10.40
CA GLU A 15 7.63 8.56 10.08
C GLU A 15 6.97 7.84 8.91
N LEU A 16 5.65 7.90 8.84
CA LEU A 16 4.92 7.33 7.70
C LEU A 16 5.31 8.02 6.41
N LEU A 17 5.49 9.33 6.44
CA LEU A 17 5.90 10.08 5.26
C LEU A 17 7.27 9.61 4.77
N GLU A 18 8.20 9.30 5.68
CA GLU A 18 9.50 8.77 5.30
C GLU A 18 9.37 7.39 4.65
N LEU A 19 8.52 6.53 5.20
CA LEU A 19 8.26 5.22 4.58
C LEU A 19 7.61 5.39 3.21
N TRP A 20 6.70 6.36 3.07
CA TRP A 20 6.07 6.66 1.80
C TRP A 20 7.09 7.10 0.76
N HIS A 21 8.06 7.93 1.17
CA HIS A 21 9.16 8.32 0.28
C HIS A 21 9.95 7.08 -0.17
N GLY A 22 10.21 6.15 0.74
CA GLY A 22 10.88 4.89 0.38
C GLY A 22 10.08 4.10 -0.64
N PHE A 23 8.77 4.04 -0.48
CA PHE A 23 7.89 3.36 -1.41
C PHE A 23 7.93 4.01 -2.80
N THR A 24 7.81 5.34 -2.87
CA THR A 24 7.83 6.05 -4.15
C THR A 24 9.20 6.00 -4.81
N ASP A 25 10.27 6.03 -4.01
CA ASP A 25 11.62 5.84 -4.55
C ASP A 25 11.76 4.46 -5.19
N HIS A 26 11.19 3.44 -4.56
CA HIS A 26 11.18 2.09 -5.14
C HIS A 26 10.44 2.07 -6.47
N LEU A 27 9.24 2.66 -6.53
CA LEU A 27 8.47 2.72 -7.75
C LEU A 27 9.21 3.48 -8.85
N SER A 28 9.91 4.55 -8.48
CA SER A 28 10.59 5.40 -9.45
C SER A 28 11.79 4.70 -10.11
N GLU A 29 12.27 3.60 -9.54
CA GLU A 29 13.29 2.78 -10.19
C GLU A 29 12.75 2.13 -11.46
N TYR A 30 11.44 1.91 -11.54
CA TYR A 30 10.80 1.31 -12.70
C TYR A 30 10.12 2.34 -13.59
N ASP A 31 9.64 3.45 -13.01
CA ASP A 31 8.98 4.53 -13.73
C ASP A 31 9.14 5.82 -12.94
N ASP A 32 9.99 6.72 -13.46
CA ASP A 32 10.35 7.95 -12.77
C ASP A 32 9.18 8.88 -12.48
N ARG A 33 8.05 8.71 -13.17
CA ARG A 33 6.84 9.50 -12.94
C ARG A 33 6.24 9.26 -11.57
N TYR A 34 6.60 8.16 -10.89
CA TYR A 34 6.08 7.83 -9.56
C TYR A 34 6.94 8.37 -8.42
N HIS A 35 7.95 9.19 -8.75
CA HIS A 35 8.72 9.85 -7.71
C HIS A 35 7.85 10.87 -6.96
N HIS A 36 7.92 10.87 -5.64
CA HIS A 36 7.14 11.78 -4.81
C HIS A 36 7.60 13.21 -5.02
N LYS A 37 6.66 14.13 -5.26
CA LYS A 37 7.00 15.55 -5.42
C LYS A 37 7.41 16.14 -4.07
N GLU A 38 8.51 16.89 -4.05
CA GLU A 38 8.98 17.53 -2.81
C GLU A 38 7.90 18.42 -2.18
N SER A 39 7.09 19.08 -3.00
CA SER A 39 6.04 19.97 -2.53
C SER A 39 4.79 19.24 -2.04
N ALA A 40 4.75 17.91 -2.09
CA ALA A 40 3.55 17.15 -1.78
C ALA A 40 3.50 16.60 -0.36
N ASP A 41 4.54 16.84 0.45
CA ASP A 41 4.60 16.27 1.80
C ASP A 41 3.42 16.69 2.66
N GLU A 42 3.11 17.98 2.69
CA GLU A 42 2.01 18.48 3.51
C GLU A 42 0.67 17.95 3.01
N ARG A 43 0.50 17.87 1.69
CA ARG A 43 -0.71 17.33 1.10
C ARG A 43 -0.90 15.86 1.47
N TRP A 44 0.19 15.08 1.47
CA TRP A 44 0.11 13.68 1.84
C TRP A 44 -0.29 13.53 3.32
N LEU A 45 0.29 14.34 4.20
CA LEU A 45 -0.06 14.32 5.62
C LEU A 45 -1.53 14.69 5.83
N GLN A 46 -2.04 15.67 5.10
CA GLN A 46 -3.46 16.04 5.17
C GLN A 46 -4.34 14.90 4.69
N TYR A 47 -3.94 14.22 3.62
CA TYR A 47 -4.67 13.06 3.11
C TYR A 47 -4.70 11.95 4.17
N PHE A 48 -3.56 11.67 4.78
CA PHE A 48 -3.48 10.65 5.83
C PHE A 48 -4.44 10.99 6.98
N GLU A 49 -4.40 12.22 7.47
CA GLU A 49 -5.20 12.60 8.62
C GLU A 49 -6.70 12.69 8.32
N SER A 50 -7.08 13.10 7.10
CA SER A 50 -8.47 13.32 6.79
C SER A 50 -9.16 12.15 6.10
N GLN A 51 -8.41 11.28 5.39
CA GLN A 51 -9.01 10.25 4.57
C GLN A 51 -8.68 8.83 5.03
N LEU A 52 -7.60 8.66 5.78
CA LEU A 52 -7.14 7.32 6.16
C LEU A 52 -7.22 7.05 7.66
N LEU A 53 -6.88 8.05 8.47
CA LEU A 53 -6.85 7.90 9.92
C LEU A 53 -8.28 7.80 10.46
N ASP A 54 -8.56 6.72 11.18
CA ASP A 54 -9.88 6.44 11.76
C ASP A 54 -11.02 6.44 10.74
N ALA A 55 -10.70 6.22 9.47
CA ALA A 55 -11.71 6.20 8.41
C ALA A 55 -12.45 4.87 8.38
N LYS A 56 -13.72 4.91 7.96
CA LYS A 56 -14.53 3.71 7.82
C LYS A 56 -14.10 2.87 6.63
N TYR A 57 -13.70 3.52 5.54
CA TYR A 57 -13.38 2.84 4.28
C TYR A 57 -11.92 2.96 3.89
N GLY A 58 -11.06 3.27 4.86
CA GLY A 58 -9.63 3.32 4.64
C GLY A 58 -8.90 2.92 5.91
N ALA A 59 -7.67 2.43 5.76
CA ALA A 59 -6.85 2.05 6.90
C ALA A 59 -5.38 2.11 6.51
N VAL A 60 -4.55 2.41 7.51
CA VAL A 60 -3.11 2.30 7.38
C VAL A 60 -2.61 1.41 8.50
N PHE A 61 -1.90 0.36 8.15
CA PHE A 61 -1.24 -0.52 9.11
C PHE A 61 0.25 -0.29 9.06
N VAL A 62 0.89 -0.37 10.21
CA VAL A 62 2.33 -0.17 10.33
C VAL A 62 2.93 -1.35 11.08
N ALA A 63 4.22 -1.59 10.80
CA ALA A 63 5.03 -2.53 11.57
C ALA A 63 5.99 -1.69 12.40
N GLU A 64 5.88 -1.82 13.71
CA GLU A 64 6.74 -1.11 14.65
C GLU A 64 7.74 -2.10 15.23
N GLU A 65 9.03 -1.78 15.15
CA GLU A 65 10.06 -2.59 15.77
C GLU A 65 10.01 -2.38 17.27
N GLU A 66 9.83 -3.45 18.03
CA GLU A 66 9.63 -3.32 19.47
C GLU A 66 10.84 -2.76 20.22
N ALA A 67 12.05 -3.11 19.76
CA ALA A 67 13.26 -2.67 20.44
C ALA A 67 13.50 -1.16 20.33
N SER A 68 13.21 -0.56 19.18
CA SER A 68 13.52 0.84 18.89
C SER A 68 12.29 1.74 18.88
N GLY A 69 11.11 1.17 18.61
CA GLY A 69 9.89 1.94 18.39
C GLY A 69 9.80 2.53 16.99
N ASP A 70 10.76 2.21 16.12
CA ASP A 70 10.75 2.74 14.75
C ASP A 70 9.74 2.01 13.88
N LEU A 71 9.13 2.75 12.97
CA LEU A 71 8.25 2.15 11.96
C LEU A 71 9.12 1.64 10.81
N VAL A 72 8.95 0.36 10.50
CA VAL A 72 9.77 -0.30 9.47
C VAL A 72 8.95 -0.84 8.31
N GLY A 73 7.64 -0.71 8.36
CA GLY A 73 6.77 -1.12 7.27
C GLY A 73 5.43 -0.42 7.32
N VAL A 74 4.77 -0.35 6.16
CA VAL A 74 3.47 0.32 6.02
C VAL A 74 2.65 -0.38 4.96
N LEU A 75 1.33 -0.42 5.19
CA LEU A 75 0.37 -0.85 4.18
C LEU A 75 -0.85 0.06 4.27
N GLU A 76 -1.19 0.68 3.15
CA GLU A 76 -2.35 1.55 3.04
C GLU A 76 -3.40 0.86 2.19
N ALA A 77 -4.66 0.84 2.66
CA ALA A 77 -5.74 0.18 1.95
C ALA A 77 -7.02 1.00 1.99
N ARG A 78 -7.86 0.81 0.98
CA ARG A 78 -9.16 1.45 0.89
C ARG A 78 -10.18 0.46 0.36
N ILE A 79 -11.46 0.77 0.60
CA ILE A 79 -12.57 0.00 0.05
C ILE A 79 -13.18 0.81 -1.09
N MET A 80 -13.27 0.18 -2.25
CA MET A 80 -13.88 0.75 -3.44
C MET A 80 -15.32 0.29 -3.51
N GLY A 81 -16.24 1.21 -3.78
CA GLY A 81 -17.65 0.90 -3.87
C GLY A 81 -18.03 0.20 -5.15
N ASN A 82 -19.29 -0.24 -5.22
CA ASN A 82 -19.85 -0.89 -6.41
C ASN A 82 -19.74 0.00 -7.63
N HIS A 83 -19.35 -0.58 -8.75
CA HIS A 83 -19.29 0.15 -10.00
C HIS A 83 -20.70 0.39 -10.51
N PRO A 84 -21.03 1.58 -11.01
CA PRO A 84 -22.40 1.88 -11.46
C PRO A 84 -22.82 1.16 -12.73
N ILE A 85 -21.88 0.64 -13.50
CA ILE A 85 -22.16 0.00 -14.79
C ILE A 85 -21.75 -1.47 -14.81
N PHE A 86 -20.54 -1.78 -14.33
CA PHE A 86 -20.04 -3.15 -14.33
C PHE A 86 -20.53 -3.90 -13.09
N ARG A 87 -20.50 -5.22 -13.16
CA ARG A 87 -20.81 -6.07 -12.00
C ARG A 87 -19.65 -6.14 -11.02
N LEU A 88 -18.86 -5.09 -10.96
CA LEU A 88 -17.73 -5.00 -10.05
C LEU A 88 -18.25 -4.57 -8.68
N GLN A 89 -18.26 -5.53 -7.74
CA GLN A 89 -18.77 -5.34 -6.39
C GLN A 89 -17.81 -4.50 -5.54
N ASN A 90 -18.21 -4.23 -4.32
CA ASN A 90 -17.30 -3.64 -3.33
C ASN A 90 -16.05 -4.51 -3.22
N HIS A 91 -14.90 -3.88 -3.23
CA HIS A 91 -13.65 -4.61 -3.12
C HIS A 91 -12.61 -3.73 -2.44
N GLY A 92 -11.57 -4.38 -1.94
CA GLY A 92 -10.46 -3.68 -1.34
C GLY A 92 -9.40 -3.32 -2.36
N TYR A 93 -8.60 -2.31 -2.01
CA TYR A 93 -7.47 -1.92 -2.85
C TYR A 93 -6.31 -1.52 -1.96
N ILE A 94 -5.16 -2.11 -2.18
CA ILE A 94 -3.94 -1.76 -1.49
C ILE A 94 -3.24 -0.70 -2.33
N ASN A 95 -3.12 0.51 -1.79
CA ASN A 95 -2.54 1.64 -2.51
C ASN A 95 -1.06 1.84 -2.24
N GLY A 96 -0.55 1.26 -1.16
CA GLY A 96 0.86 1.31 -0.84
C GLY A 96 1.22 0.18 0.10
N HIS A 97 2.37 -0.45 -0.13
CA HIS A 97 2.83 -1.56 0.69
C HIS A 97 4.35 -1.58 0.60
N PHE A 98 5.01 -1.27 1.70
CA PHE A 98 6.45 -1.08 1.69
C PHE A 98 7.06 -1.53 3.01
N VAL A 99 8.18 -2.21 2.93
CA VAL A 99 9.01 -2.58 4.08
C VAL A 99 10.40 -2.01 3.85
N ASP A 100 10.94 -1.36 4.86
CA ASP A 100 12.28 -0.78 4.81
C ASP A 100 13.29 -1.86 4.38
N ASP A 101 14.23 -1.49 3.52
CA ASP A 101 15.20 -2.41 2.94
C ASP A 101 15.96 -3.20 4.01
N ASP A 102 16.30 -2.56 5.11
CA ASP A 102 17.07 -3.20 6.20
C ASP A 102 16.27 -4.28 6.92
N HIS A 103 14.97 -4.33 6.72
CA HIS A 103 14.07 -5.24 7.41
C HIS A 103 13.36 -6.22 6.49
N ARG A 104 13.80 -6.31 5.24
CA ARG A 104 13.21 -7.26 4.29
C ARG A 104 13.64 -8.69 4.60
N GLY A 105 12.80 -9.65 4.19
CA GLY A 105 13.08 -11.06 4.43
C GLY A 105 12.73 -11.53 5.83
N GLU A 106 12.05 -10.71 6.62
CA GLU A 106 11.69 -11.04 8.00
C GLU A 106 10.20 -11.33 8.19
N GLY A 107 9.44 -11.36 7.09
CA GLY A 107 8.02 -11.67 7.15
C GLY A 107 7.10 -10.49 7.45
N ILE A 108 7.64 -9.28 7.48
CA ILE A 108 6.85 -8.07 7.81
C ILE A 108 5.80 -7.80 6.74
N GLY A 109 6.18 -7.91 5.47
CA GLY A 109 5.24 -7.68 4.36
C GLY A 109 4.04 -8.60 4.42
N SER A 110 4.28 -9.88 4.71
CA SER A 110 3.20 -10.86 4.85
C SER A 110 2.35 -10.59 6.08
N ALA A 111 2.96 -10.16 7.18
CA ALA A 111 2.23 -9.84 8.40
C ALA A 111 1.30 -8.62 8.19
N LEU A 112 1.77 -7.63 7.42
CA LEU A 112 0.92 -6.49 7.06
C LEU A 112 -0.25 -6.91 6.18
N LEU A 113 -0.02 -7.83 5.24
CA LEU A 113 -1.12 -8.38 4.43
C LEU A 113 -2.15 -9.11 5.28
N GLU A 114 -1.71 -9.89 6.27
CA GLU A 114 -2.64 -10.58 7.17
C GLU A 114 -3.48 -9.58 7.94
N ALA A 115 -2.88 -8.51 8.42
CA ALA A 115 -3.62 -7.49 9.17
C ALA A 115 -4.69 -6.83 8.29
N VAL A 116 -4.36 -6.49 7.05
CA VAL A 116 -5.34 -5.86 6.16
C VAL A 116 -6.40 -6.87 5.71
N HIS A 117 -6.02 -8.13 5.54
CA HIS A 117 -6.98 -9.19 5.21
C HIS A 117 -8.05 -9.30 6.31
N ASP A 118 -7.62 -9.33 7.57
CA ASP A 118 -8.54 -9.38 8.70
C ASP A 118 -9.43 -8.13 8.75
N TRP A 119 -8.88 -6.98 8.43
CA TRP A 119 -9.65 -5.74 8.38
C TRP A 119 -10.73 -5.79 7.31
N PHE A 120 -10.39 -6.33 6.12
CA PHE A 120 -11.37 -6.48 5.05
C PHE A 120 -12.47 -7.47 5.42
N GLU A 121 -12.16 -8.47 6.23
CA GLU A 121 -13.15 -9.47 6.68
C GLU A 121 -14.10 -8.95 7.73
N ASP A 122 -13.80 -7.82 8.36
CA ASP A 122 -14.64 -7.27 9.42
C ASP A 122 -16.07 -6.99 8.94
N ALA A 123 -16.99 -7.15 9.88
CA ALA A 123 -18.40 -6.98 9.60
C ALA A 123 -18.71 -5.59 9.02
N GLY A 124 -19.57 -5.57 8.03
CA GLY A 124 -20.08 -4.34 7.44
C GLY A 124 -19.26 -3.79 6.29
N LYS A 125 -18.13 -4.40 5.96
CA LYS A 125 -17.32 -3.95 4.83
C LYS A 125 -17.76 -4.59 3.51
N ASP A 126 -18.26 -5.82 3.58
CA ASP A 126 -18.82 -6.53 2.42
C ASP A 126 -17.85 -6.58 1.25
N VAL A 127 -16.62 -7.03 1.53
CA VAL A 127 -15.53 -7.10 0.55
C VAL A 127 -15.27 -8.56 0.22
N ASP A 128 -15.40 -8.93 -1.06
CA ASP A 128 -15.18 -10.31 -1.52
C ASP A 128 -13.77 -10.56 -1.98
N PHE A 129 -13.04 -9.51 -2.41
CA PHE A 129 -11.69 -9.64 -2.89
C PHE A 129 -10.99 -8.29 -2.74
N TYR A 130 -9.66 -8.30 -2.87
CA TYR A 130 -8.91 -7.05 -2.88
C TYR A 130 -7.75 -7.16 -3.86
N ARG A 131 -7.31 -6.01 -4.33
CA ARG A 131 -6.33 -5.88 -5.40
C ARG A 131 -5.14 -5.03 -4.96
N VAL A 132 -4.03 -5.23 -5.65
CA VAL A 132 -2.84 -4.39 -5.52
C VAL A 132 -2.24 -4.23 -6.92
N ASP A 133 -1.70 -3.05 -7.20
CA ASP A 133 -1.00 -2.82 -8.46
C ASP A 133 0.48 -3.16 -8.29
N VAL A 134 1.03 -3.81 -9.30
CA VAL A 134 2.47 -4.08 -9.38
C VAL A 134 2.99 -3.42 -10.64
N ILE A 135 3.97 -2.55 -10.48
CA ILE A 135 4.53 -1.84 -11.62
C ILE A 135 5.30 -2.82 -12.52
N ASP A 136 5.18 -2.62 -13.83
CA ASP A 136 5.85 -3.50 -14.80
C ASP A 136 7.36 -3.50 -14.57
N GLY A 137 7.94 -4.69 -14.56
CA GLY A 137 9.36 -4.87 -14.30
C GLY A 137 9.72 -5.20 -12.87
N ASP A 138 8.80 -4.99 -11.93
CA ASP A 138 9.03 -5.31 -10.52
C ASP A 138 8.64 -6.76 -10.26
N ASP A 139 9.50 -7.67 -10.71
CA ASP A 139 9.23 -9.12 -10.63
C ASP A 139 9.25 -9.63 -9.20
N ASP A 140 10.03 -9.00 -8.33
CA ASP A 140 10.09 -9.40 -6.92
C ASP A 140 8.76 -9.17 -6.23
N SER A 141 8.11 -8.03 -6.50
CA SER A 141 6.79 -7.75 -5.93
C SER A 141 5.75 -8.70 -6.49
N ALA A 142 5.78 -8.96 -7.80
CA ALA A 142 4.85 -9.91 -8.42
C ALA A 142 4.99 -11.30 -7.78
N THR A 143 6.22 -11.78 -7.61
CA THR A 143 6.48 -13.07 -6.98
C THR A 143 5.96 -13.10 -5.54
N PHE A 144 6.19 -12.01 -4.80
CA PHE A 144 5.72 -11.90 -3.42
C PHE A 144 4.19 -12.02 -3.34
N TYR A 145 3.47 -11.28 -4.19
CA TYR A 145 2.01 -11.32 -4.15
C TYR A 145 1.48 -12.66 -4.61
N GLU A 146 2.06 -13.26 -5.63
CA GLU A 146 1.65 -14.59 -6.07
C GLU A 146 1.85 -15.64 -4.97
N ALA A 147 2.96 -15.53 -4.23
CA ALA A 147 3.22 -16.43 -3.12
C ALA A 147 2.22 -16.24 -1.97
N ASN A 148 1.56 -15.09 -1.91
CA ASN A 148 0.54 -14.77 -0.90
C ASN A 148 -0.88 -14.95 -1.44
N GLY A 149 -1.06 -15.64 -2.54
CA GLY A 149 -2.38 -16.03 -3.03
C GLY A 149 -3.03 -15.07 -4.02
N PHE A 150 -2.29 -14.11 -4.54
CA PHE A 150 -2.82 -13.18 -5.53
C PHE A 150 -2.61 -13.74 -6.95
N ASP A 151 -3.57 -13.45 -7.82
CA ASP A 151 -3.50 -13.78 -9.25
C ASP A 151 -3.51 -12.50 -10.06
N ALA A 152 -2.80 -12.48 -11.18
CA ALA A 152 -2.82 -11.33 -12.08
C ALA A 152 -4.16 -11.26 -12.80
N VAL A 153 -4.81 -10.10 -12.77
CA VAL A 153 -6.16 -9.94 -13.34
C VAL A 153 -6.26 -8.85 -14.39
N GLU A 154 -5.29 -7.93 -14.44
CA GLU A 154 -5.31 -6.83 -15.39
C GLU A 154 -3.91 -6.46 -15.84
N HIS A 155 -3.84 -5.85 -17.01
CA HIS A 155 -2.63 -5.23 -17.51
C HIS A 155 -2.98 -3.84 -18.02
N VAL A 156 -2.13 -2.86 -17.77
CA VAL A 156 -2.30 -1.50 -18.25
C VAL A 156 -1.28 -1.27 -19.35
N TYR A 157 -1.76 -0.88 -20.54
CA TYR A 157 -0.90 -0.60 -21.69
C TYR A 157 -0.87 0.89 -21.96
N GLU A 158 0.29 1.41 -22.29
CA GLU A 158 0.48 2.83 -22.51
C GLU A 158 1.16 3.07 -23.84
N ARG A 159 0.75 4.13 -24.52
CA ARG A 159 1.40 4.57 -25.75
C ARG A 159 1.76 6.05 -25.61
N SER A 160 3.03 6.37 -25.79
CA SER A 160 3.47 7.76 -25.78
C SER A 160 2.95 8.52 -27.00
N MET A 161 2.64 9.78 -26.82
CA MET A 161 2.27 10.65 -27.96
C MET A 161 3.47 11.24 -28.66
N GLU A 162 4.68 11.01 -28.14
CA GLU A 162 5.89 11.47 -28.82
C GLU A 162 6.18 10.62 -30.05
N SER A 163 6.79 11.24 -31.05
CA SER A 163 6.87 10.66 -32.37
C SER A 163 8.14 9.86 -32.68
N GLU A 164 9.11 9.82 -31.79
CA GLU A 164 10.36 9.13 -32.06
C GLU A 164 10.34 7.67 -31.69
N ARG A 165 9.28 7.02 -32.00
CA ARG A 165 9.23 5.59 -31.81
C ARG A 165 9.05 4.86 -33.05
#